data_4dcc59b9c61ed1e44fa4ab41aa2db713
#
_entry.id   4dcc59b9c61ed1e44fa4ab41aa2db713
#
_cell.length_a   1.000
_cell.length_b   1.000
_cell.length_c   1.000
_cell.angle_alpha   90.00
_cell.angle_beta   90.00
_cell.angle_gamma   90.00
#
_symmetry.space_group_name_H-M   'P 1'
#
loop_
_entity.id
_entity.type
_entity.pdbx_description
1 polymer ?
#
loop_
_entity_poly.entity_id
_entity_poly.type
_entity_poly.pdbx_seq_one_letter_code
_entity_poly.pdbx_strand_id
1 'polypeptide(L)'
;MAEFTIRQLQYFVAVLDHGSVTAAARESNISQAAASMAIAQLEHAVGVDLLIRTRAKKVVATPAGVELAARARHILSMIGDIEGAVAGGFDEMRGPLRAGCSPTLSPRLLPGLVDYYNREYPAVDVSFREASAAELQQDVLEGRIDLALIYSLQAVDGVELAEIARVQPHLMLSATHPLATQESITFAQVQDEWAILHDVPPTIERVTGMIRAVGVEPKLRWPSTDMETIRSLVARGLGYSMVNTRPVNDTTGDGLKVAYVPLAEELPHNSVVAALPPGTRIPRRVNEAIRFLRQTVAPAPSPGGPEEDAAHR
;
A
#
# COMPACT_ATOMS: atom_id res chain seq x y z
N MET A 1 -15.73 -15.50 -31.28
CA MET A 1 -15.13 -15.78 -29.96
C MET A 1 -13.66 -15.50 -30.08
N ALA A 2 -13.05 -14.81 -29.14
CA ALA A 2 -11.61 -14.59 -29.18
C ALA A 2 -10.89 -15.94 -29.04
N GLU A 3 -10.10 -16.31 -30.06
CA GLU A 3 -9.40 -17.60 -30.11
C GLU A 3 -7.99 -17.46 -29.50
N PHE A 4 -7.91 -17.12 -28.21
CA PHE A 4 -6.63 -17.13 -27.48
C PHE A 4 -6.72 -18.06 -26.27
N THR A 5 -5.56 -18.50 -25.77
CA THR A 5 -5.44 -19.46 -24.68
C THR A 5 -4.93 -18.82 -23.40
N ILE A 6 -5.17 -19.46 -22.25
CA ILE A 6 -4.61 -19.08 -20.95
C ILE A 6 -3.07 -19.03 -20.99
N ARG A 7 -2.42 -19.97 -21.67
CA ARG A 7 -0.95 -19.98 -21.82
C ARG A 7 -0.42 -18.76 -22.56
N GLN A 8 -1.15 -18.27 -23.58
CA GLN A 8 -0.76 -17.04 -24.26
C GLN A 8 -0.86 -15.82 -23.33
N LEU A 9 -1.87 -15.75 -22.46
CA LEU A 9 -1.96 -14.71 -21.43
C LEU A 9 -0.81 -14.83 -20.43
N GLN A 10 -0.46 -16.04 -19.98
CA GLN A 10 0.69 -16.26 -19.08
C GLN A 10 1.99 -15.76 -19.70
N TYR A 11 2.28 -16.11 -20.93
CA TYR A 11 3.50 -15.68 -21.62
C TYR A 11 3.51 -14.17 -21.86
N PHE A 12 2.37 -13.59 -22.21
CA PHE A 12 2.24 -12.15 -22.39
C PHE A 12 2.54 -11.39 -21.09
N VAL A 13 1.94 -11.79 -19.98
CA VAL A 13 2.18 -11.20 -18.65
C VAL A 13 3.66 -11.38 -18.26
N ALA A 14 4.23 -12.57 -18.41
CA ALA A 14 5.63 -12.82 -18.11
C ALA A 14 6.58 -11.92 -18.94
N VAL A 15 6.28 -11.69 -20.22
CA VAL A 15 7.07 -10.78 -21.06
C VAL A 15 7.06 -9.35 -20.54
N LEU A 16 5.93 -8.87 -20.04
CA LEU A 16 5.82 -7.53 -19.47
C LEU A 16 6.53 -7.42 -18.11
N ASP A 17 6.39 -8.43 -17.26
CA ASP A 17 6.99 -8.44 -15.92
C ASP A 17 8.54 -8.46 -16.01
N HIS A 18 9.11 -9.17 -17.02
CA HIS A 18 10.56 -9.20 -17.26
C HIS A 18 11.07 -8.12 -18.22
N GLY A 19 10.18 -7.41 -18.91
CA GLY A 19 10.56 -6.45 -19.95
C GLY A 19 11.33 -7.07 -21.13
N SER A 20 11.32 -8.42 -21.28
CA SER A 20 12.10 -9.17 -22.26
C SER A 20 11.46 -10.52 -22.60
N VAL A 21 11.24 -10.75 -23.89
CA VAL A 21 10.73 -12.06 -24.38
C VAL A 21 11.69 -13.21 -24.03
N THR A 22 13.00 -12.95 -24.10
CA THR A 22 14.03 -13.99 -23.79
C THR A 22 14.01 -14.37 -22.31
N ALA A 23 13.86 -13.39 -21.40
CA ALA A 23 13.79 -13.65 -19.96
C ALA A 23 12.50 -14.40 -19.62
N ALA A 24 11.36 -13.96 -20.13
CA ALA A 24 10.07 -14.62 -19.95
C ALA A 24 10.06 -16.07 -20.47
N ALA A 25 10.63 -16.30 -21.64
CA ALA A 25 10.73 -17.65 -22.21
C ALA A 25 11.55 -18.60 -21.33
N ARG A 26 12.66 -18.10 -20.76
CA ARG A 26 13.51 -18.88 -19.84
C ARG A 26 12.75 -19.26 -18.57
N GLU A 27 12.04 -18.32 -17.96
CA GLU A 27 11.23 -18.58 -16.77
C GLU A 27 10.09 -19.55 -17.05
N SER A 28 9.44 -19.41 -18.20
CA SER A 28 8.35 -20.30 -18.63
C SER A 28 8.83 -21.65 -19.17
N ASN A 29 10.15 -21.93 -19.15
CA ASN A 29 10.76 -23.16 -19.67
C ASN A 29 10.39 -23.47 -21.14
N ILE A 30 10.35 -22.42 -22.00
CA ILE A 30 10.08 -22.54 -23.44
C ILE A 30 11.17 -21.84 -24.27
N SER A 31 11.18 -22.09 -25.57
CA SER A 31 12.06 -21.35 -26.47
C SER A 31 11.58 -19.90 -26.67
N GLN A 32 12.52 -18.98 -26.92
CA GLN A 32 12.19 -17.59 -27.26
C GLN A 32 11.29 -17.52 -28.52
N ALA A 33 11.50 -18.41 -29.49
CA ALA A 33 10.65 -18.48 -30.68
C ALA A 33 9.21 -18.86 -30.35
N ALA A 34 9.00 -19.83 -29.43
CA ALA A 34 7.68 -20.21 -28.97
C ALA A 34 6.98 -19.06 -28.22
N ALA A 35 7.67 -18.36 -27.32
CA ALA A 35 7.15 -17.19 -26.64
C ALA A 35 6.74 -16.08 -27.64
N SER A 36 7.64 -15.75 -28.58
CA SER A 36 7.36 -14.74 -29.62
C SER A 36 6.16 -15.11 -30.50
N MET A 37 6.02 -16.38 -30.86
CA MET A 37 4.90 -16.88 -31.66
C MET A 37 3.59 -16.82 -30.87
N ALA A 38 3.61 -17.19 -29.59
CA ALA A 38 2.44 -17.11 -28.72
C ALA A 38 1.93 -15.67 -28.56
N ILE A 39 2.83 -14.70 -28.42
CA ILE A 39 2.48 -13.27 -28.39
C ILE A 39 1.88 -12.82 -29.72
N ALA A 40 2.50 -13.14 -30.86
CA ALA A 40 1.99 -12.77 -32.17
C ALA A 40 0.58 -13.36 -32.44
N GLN A 41 0.33 -14.61 -32.00
CA GLN A 41 -0.98 -15.22 -32.09
C GLN A 41 -2.01 -14.51 -31.19
N LEU A 42 -1.62 -14.09 -29.98
CA LEU A 42 -2.46 -13.31 -29.07
C LEU A 42 -2.82 -11.95 -29.70
N GLU A 43 -1.84 -11.21 -30.21
CA GLU A 43 -2.05 -9.94 -30.92
C GLU A 43 -2.97 -10.10 -32.13
N HIS A 44 -2.76 -11.16 -32.91
CA HIS A 44 -3.66 -11.49 -34.05
C HIS A 44 -5.08 -11.78 -33.57
N ALA A 45 -5.27 -12.56 -32.50
CA ALA A 45 -6.59 -12.93 -31.98
C ALA A 45 -7.36 -11.71 -31.39
N VAL A 46 -6.68 -10.74 -30.81
CA VAL A 46 -7.28 -9.51 -30.28
C VAL A 46 -7.34 -8.38 -31.31
N GLY A 47 -6.63 -8.51 -32.44
CA GLY A 47 -6.66 -7.58 -33.57
C GLY A 47 -5.88 -6.27 -33.38
N VAL A 48 -5.02 -6.19 -32.33
CA VAL A 48 -4.19 -5.00 -32.03
C VAL A 48 -2.83 -5.41 -31.49
N ASP A 49 -1.81 -4.55 -31.75
CA ASP A 49 -0.50 -4.74 -31.16
C ASP A 49 -0.55 -4.48 -29.64
N LEU A 50 0.00 -5.39 -28.85
CA LEU A 50 0.03 -5.32 -27.39
C LEU A 50 1.39 -4.88 -26.87
N LEU A 51 2.46 -5.08 -27.68
CA LEU A 51 3.83 -4.82 -27.27
C LEU A 51 4.56 -3.91 -28.25
N ILE A 52 5.37 -3.01 -27.71
CA ILE A 52 6.31 -2.18 -28.46
C ILE A 52 7.72 -2.69 -28.17
N ARG A 53 8.46 -3.04 -29.22
CA ARG A 53 9.87 -3.44 -29.13
C ARG A 53 10.74 -2.19 -29.32
N THR A 54 11.46 -1.79 -28.30
CA THR A 54 12.39 -0.67 -28.38
C THR A 54 13.73 -1.09 -28.98
N ARG A 55 14.51 -0.12 -29.50
CA ARG A 55 15.87 -0.38 -30.07
C ARG A 55 16.83 -1.04 -29.09
N ALA A 56 16.61 -0.87 -27.78
CA ALA A 56 17.40 -1.48 -26.69
C ALA A 56 16.97 -2.93 -26.36
N LYS A 57 16.16 -3.59 -27.21
CA LYS A 57 15.57 -4.93 -26.95
C LYS A 57 14.65 -4.99 -25.72
N LYS A 58 14.29 -3.84 -25.14
CA LYS A 58 13.33 -3.75 -24.07
C LYS A 58 11.92 -3.78 -24.64
N VAL A 59 11.04 -4.56 -24.02
CA VAL A 59 9.63 -4.68 -24.40
C VAL A 59 8.81 -3.87 -23.44
N VAL A 60 7.90 -3.05 -23.97
CA VAL A 60 6.93 -2.26 -23.19
C VAL A 60 5.52 -2.48 -23.74
N ALA A 61 4.50 -2.36 -22.91
CA ALA A 61 3.12 -2.49 -23.35
C ALA A 61 2.66 -1.29 -24.16
N THR A 62 1.78 -1.50 -25.13
CA THR A 62 0.92 -0.47 -25.71
C THR A 62 -0.19 -0.12 -24.71
N PRO A 63 -0.99 0.96 -24.91
CA PRO A 63 -2.18 1.21 -24.10
C PRO A 63 -3.14 0.00 -24.06
N ALA A 64 -3.38 -0.67 -25.20
CA ALA A 64 -4.15 -1.91 -25.27
C ALA A 64 -3.47 -3.06 -24.52
N GLY A 65 -2.14 -3.13 -24.57
CA GLY A 65 -1.35 -4.11 -23.82
C GLY A 65 -1.45 -3.90 -22.30
N VAL A 66 -1.46 -2.66 -21.81
CA VAL A 66 -1.65 -2.36 -20.37
C VAL A 66 -3.03 -2.86 -19.92
N GLU A 67 -4.08 -2.52 -20.67
CA GLU A 67 -5.46 -2.95 -20.38
C GLU A 67 -5.61 -4.47 -20.38
N LEU A 68 -5.07 -5.14 -21.40
CA LEU A 68 -5.11 -6.60 -21.47
C LEU A 68 -4.30 -7.24 -20.33
N ALA A 69 -3.12 -6.69 -19.99
CA ALA A 69 -2.29 -7.23 -18.91
C ALA A 69 -3.00 -7.21 -17.55
N ALA A 70 -3.69 -6.12 -17.22
CA ALA A 70 -4.47 -6.01 -15.99
C ALA A 70 -5.54 -7.12 -15.93
N ARG A 71 -6.32 -7.27 -17.00
CA ARG A 71 -7.37 -8.31 -17.10
C ARG A 71 -6.79 -9.72 -17.10
N ALA A 72 -5.67 -9.94 -17.82
CA ALA A 72 -4.99 -11.23 -17.87
C ALA A 72 -4.48 -11.66 -16.49
N ARG A 73 -3.85 -10.77 -15.73
CA ARG A 73 -3.40 -11.06 -14.36
C ARG A 73 -4.57 -11.44 -13.45
N HIS A 74 -5.69 -10.73 -13.57
CA HIS A 74 -6.88 -11.06 -12.81
C HIS A 74 -7.44 -12.45 -13.16
N ILE A 75 -7.54 -12.80 -14.46
CA ILE A 75 -7.97 -14.12 -14.92
C ILE A 75 -7.03 -15.22 -14.40
N LEU A 76 -5.72 -15.01 -14.51
CA LEU A 76 -4.71 -15.96 -14.02
C LEU A 76 -4.77 -16.15 -12.50
N SER A 77 -5.07 -15.10 -11.76
CA SER A 77 -5.32 -15.16 -10.32
C SER A 77 -6.55 -16.01 -9.98
N MET A 78 -7.66 -15.84 -10.71
CA MET A 78 -8.88 -16.65 -10.53
C MET A 78 -8.64 -18.12 -10.87
N ILE A 79 -7.83 -18.42 -11.89
CA ILE A 79 -7.48 -19.81 -12.24
C ILE A 79 -6.71 -20.46 -11.08
N GLY A 80 -5.72 -19.75 -10.49
CA GLY A 80 -5.02 -20.24 -9.31
C GLY A 80 -5.96 -20.54 -8.13
N ASP A 81 -7.02 -19.73 -7.94
CA ASP A 81 -8.03 -19.99 -6.91
C ASP A 81 -8.85 -21.25 -7.20
N ILE A 82 -9.18 -21.51 -8.48
CA ILE A 82 -9.89 -22.74 -8.92
C ILE A 82 -9.00 -23.96 -8.70
N GLU A 83 -7.74 -23.91 -9.15
CA GLU A 83 -6.78 -25.01 -8.97
C GLU A 83 -6.58 -25.33 -7.48
N GLY A 84 -6.45 -24.30 -6.64
CA GLY A 84 -6.35 -24.45 -5.19
C GLY A 84 -7.57 -25.10 -4.57
N ALA A 85 -8.79 -24.68 -4.98
CA ALA A 85 -10.05 -25.23 -4.48
C ALA A 85 -10.25 -26.71 -4.87
N VAL A 86 -9.77 -27.12 -6.06
CA VAL A 86 -9.91 -28.51 -6.53
C VAL A 86 -8.84 -29.43 -5.95
N ALA A 87 -7.60 -28.96 -5.81
CA ALA A 87 -6.46 -29.80 -5.40
C ALA A 87 -6.37 -30.03 -3.88
N GLY A 88 -6.78 -29.07 -3.05
CA GLY A 88 -6.62 -29.09 -1.59
C GLY A 88 -7.93 -29.31 -0.80
N GLY A 89 -9.07 -29.49 -1.49
CA GLY A 89 -10.38 -29.38 -0.84
C GLY A 89 -10.80 -27.91 -0.68
N PHE A 90 -12.09 -27.66 -0.46
CA PHE A 90 -12.67 -26.31 -0.45
C PHE A 90 -12.13 -25.38 0.66
N ASP A 91 -11.31 -25.91 1.61
CA ASP A 91 -10.80 -25.15 2.75
C ASP A 91 -9.36 -24.65 2.62
N GLU A 92 -8.53 -25.22 1.75
CA GLU A 92 -7.13 -24.83 1.64
C GLU A 92 -6.95 -23.63 0.68
N MET A 93 -6.57 -22.48 1.25
CA MET A 93 -6.24 -21.27 0.51
C MET A 93 -4.82 -21.35 -0.06
N ARG A 94 -4.65 -21.10 -1.36
CA ARG A 94 -3.36 -21.22 -2.08
C ARG A 94 -3.15 -20.08 -3.08
N GLY A 95 -1.94 -20.01 -3.63
CA GLY A 95 -1.57 -19.09 -4.70
C GLY A 95 -0.96 -17.78 -4.19
N PRO A 96 -0.55 -16.88 -5.10
CA PRO A 96 0.16 -15.66 -4.71
C PRO A 96 -0.78 -14.62 -4.09
N LEU A 97 -0.31 -13.97 -3.02
CA LEU A 97 -0.85 -12.73 -2.46
C LEU A 97 0.20 -11.63 -2.62
N ARG A 98 -0.04 -10.71 -3.54
CA ARG A 98 0.86 -9.59 -3.81
C ARG A 98 0.32 -8.33 -3.15
N ALA A 99 0.93 -7.90 -2.05
CA ALA A 99 0.50 -6.72 -1.31
C ALA A 99 1.41 -5.52 -1.60
N GLY A 100 0.83 -4.35 -1.81
CA GLY A 100 1.54 -3.09 -1.76
C GLY A 100 1.31 -2.40 -0.42
N CYS A 101 2.29 -1.66 0.10
CA CYS A 101 2.11 -0.89 1.33
C CYS A 101 2.89 0.41 1.30
N SER A 102 2.24 1.50 1.73
CA SER A 102 2.94 2.77 1.96
C SER A 102 4.00 2.59 3.06
N PRO A 103 5.23 3.14 2.90
CA PRO A 103 6.33 2.93 3.84
C PRO A 103 5.99 3.29 5.29
N THR A 104 5.16 4.30 5.52
CA THR A 104 4.73 4.70 6.87
C THR A 104 3.77 3.72 7.54
N LEU A 105 3.10 2.85 6.77
CA LEU A 105 2.19 1.80 7.26
C LEU A 105 2.88 0.44 7.37
N SER A 106 3.89 0.20 6.54
CA SER A 106 4.58 -1.09 6.38
C SER A 106 5.03 -1.72 7.69
N PRO A 107 5.77 -1.03 8.58
CA PRO A 107 6.29 -1.66 9.79
C PRO A 107 5.18 -2.15 10.74
N ARG A 108 3.99 -1.56 10.63
CA ARG A 108 2.84 -1.92 11.47
C ARG A 108 1.99 -3.03 10.88
N LEU A 109 1.86 -3.09 9.56
CA LEU A 109 0.89 -3.95 8.89
C LEU A 109 1.51 -5.21 8.30
N LEU A 110 2.63 -5.08 7.57
CA LEU A 110 3.18 -6.18 6.79
C LEU A 110 3.75 -7.32 7.65
N PRO A 111 4.53 -7.08 8.73
CA PRO A 111 5.09 -8.19 9.50
C PRO A 111 4.03 -9.11 10.07
N GLY A 112 2.96 -8.54 10.64
CA GLY A 112 1.85 -9.31 11.18
C GLY A 112 1.06 -10.06 10.10
N LEU A 113 0.86 -9.43 8.93
CA LEU A 113 0.19 -10.05 7.80
C LEU A 113 0.98 -11.26 7.26
N VAL A 114 2.30 -11.11 7.08
CA VAL A 114 3.17 -12.19 6.60
C VAL A 114 3.22 -13.34 7.61
N ASP A 115 3.40 -13.04 8.91
CA ASP A 115 3.39 -14.06 9.96
C ASP A 115 2.06 -14.83 10.01
N TYR A 116 0.93 -14.11 9.90
CA TYR A 116 -0.40 -14.72 9.86
C TYR A 116 -0.54 -15.72 8.71
N TYR A 117 -0.18 -15.33 7.48
CA TYR A 117 -0.26 -16.24 6.33
C TYR A 117 0.70 -17.41 6.43
N ASN A 118 1.93 -17.21 6.89
CA ASN A 118 2.89 -18.30 7.09
C ASN A 118 2.38 -19.38 8.06
N ARG A 119 1.61 -18.99 9.07
CA ARG A 119 1.09 -19.94 10.07
C ARG A 119 -0.23 -20.57 9.66
N GLU A 120 -1.19 -19.75 9.21
CA GLU A 120 -2.56 -20.22 8.97
C GLU A 120 -2.76 -20.72 7.54
N TYR A 121 -1.99 -20.20 6.57
CA TYR A 121 -2.14 -20.52 5.14
C TYR A 121 -0.79 -20.68 4.45
N PRO A 122 0.01 -21.69 4.84
CA PRO A 122 1.39 -21.86 4.34
C PRO A 122 1.49 -22.12 2.82
N ALA A 123 0.39 -22.47 2.17
CA ALA A 123 0.32 -22.62 0.71
C ALA A 123 0.03 -21.31 -0.04
N VAL A 124 -0.16 -20.19 0.68
CA VAL A 124 -0.25 -18.85 0.10
C VAL A 124 1.15 -18.22 0.05
N ASP A 125 1.62 -17.92 -1.15
CA ASP A 125 2.91 -17.23 -1.36
C ASP A 125 2.71 -15.72 -1.21
N VAL A 126 3.08 -15.17 -0.06
CA VAL A 126 2.95 -13.74 0.24
C VAL A 126 4.18 -12.98 -0.23
N SER A 127 3.97 -12.06 -1.14
CA SER A 127 4.99 -11.08 -1.54
C SER A 127 4.49 -9.66 -1.29
N PHE A 128 5.42 -8.73 -1.04
CA PHE A 128 5.04 -7.33 -0.84
C PHE A 128 6.01 -6.37 -1.51
N ARG A 129 5.49 -5.18 -1.81
CA ARG A 129 6.23 -4.04 -2.33
C ARG A 129 5.93 -2.80 -1.51
N GLU A 130 6.97 -2.06 -1.16
CA GLU A 130 6.85 -0.73 -0.56
C GLU A 130 7.10 0.34 -1.63
N ALA A 131 6.17 1.28 -1.73
CA ALA A 131 6.27 2.38 -2.69
C ALA A 131 5.32 3.53 -2.29
N SER A 132 5.34 4.63 -3.05
CA SER A 132 4.37 5.71 -2.87
C SER A 132 2.94 5.24 -3.13
N ALA A 133 1.96 5.89 -2.50
CA ALA A 133 0.55 5.55 -2.71
C ALA A 133 0.13 5.65 -4.19
N ALA A 134 0.69 6.59 -4.94
CA ALA A 134 0.40 6.73 -6.36
C ALA A 134 0.90 5.53 -7.19
N GLU A 135 2.15 5.10 -6.97
CA GLU A 135 2.73 3.93 -7.64
C GLU A 135 1.98 2.66 -7.29
N LEU A 136 1.63 2.47 -6.00
CA LEU A 136 0.91 1.29 -5.55
C LEU A 136 -0.49 1.20 -6.15
N GLN A 137 -1.21 2.32 -6.26
CA GLN A 137 -2.52 2.34 -6.90
C GLN A 137 -2.43 2.08 -8.40
N GLN A 138 -1.39 2.58 -9.06
CA GLN A 138 -1.10 2.21 -10.45
C GLN A 138 -0.82 0.70 -10.58
N ASP A 139 -0.06 0.11 -9.65
CA ASP A 139 0.21 -1.33 -9.62
C ASP A 139 -1.07 -2.16 -9.44
N VAL A 140 -2.02 -1.67 -8.61
CA VAL A 140 -3.35 -2.28 -8.46
C VAL A 140 -4.14 -2.23 -9.76
N LEU A 141 -4.23 -1.04 -10.39
CA LEU A 141 -4.96 -0.85 -11.65
C LEU A 141 -4.39 -1.70 -12.79
N GLU A 142 -3.08 -1.88 -12.83
CA GLU A 142 -2.40 -2.75 -13.80
C GLU A 142 -2.37 -4.24 -13.38
N GLY A 143 -2.92 -4.60 -12.22
CA GLY A 143 -2.98 -5.97 -11.72
C GLY A 143 -1.62 -6.55 -11.33
N ARG A 144 -0.59 -5.72 -11.09
CA ARG A 144 0.74 -6.15 -10.61
C ARG A 144 0.69 -6.57 -9.14
N ILE A 145 -0.17 -5.92 -8.35
CA ILE A 145 -0.46 -6.29 -6.96
C ILE A 145 -1.97 -6.48 -6.78
N ASP A 146 -2.34 -7.27 -5.79
CA ASP A 146 -3.73 -7.65 -5.52
C ASP A 146 -4.44 -6.61 -4.64
N LEU A 147 -3.69 -5.92 -3.76
CA LEU A 147 -4.18 -4.83 -2.91
C LEU A 147 -3.06 -3.85 -2.57
N ALA A 148 -3.41 -2.59 -2.31
CA ALA A 148 -2.49 -1.58 -1.79
C ALA A 148 -2.97 -1.02 -0.46
N LEU A 149 -2.13 -1.08 0.58
CA LEU A 149 -2.40 -0.52 1.90
C LEU A 149 -1.92 0.94 1.93
N ILE A 150 -2.86 1.86 1.96
CA ILE A 150 -2.61 3.31 1.87
C ILE A 150 -3.53 4.07 2.84
N TYR A 151 -3.33 5.36 2.96
CA TYR A 151 -4.33 6.23 3.61
C TYR A 151 -5.41 6.66 2.62
N SER A 152 -6.68 6.71 3.06
CA SER A 152 -7.83 7.05 2.22
C SER A 152 -7.71 8.41 1.53
N LEU A 153 -7.11 9.40 2.19
CA LEU A 153 -6.84 10.70 1.59
C LEU A 153 -5.80 10.66 0.44
N GLN A 154 -5.08 9.56 0.27
CA GLN A 154 -4.13 9.36 -0.85
C GLN A 154 -4.77 8.62 -2.02
N ALA A 155 -6.04 8.22 -1.91
CA ALA A 155 -6.74 7.50 -2.96
C ALA A 155 -6.88 8.36 -4.22
N VAL A 156 -6.77 7.70 -5.37
CA VAL A 156 -7.07 8.26 -6.70
C VAL A 156 -8.34 7.64 -7.26
N ASP A 157 -8.92 8.29 -8.25
CA ASP A 157 -10.07 7.74 -8.96
C ASP A 157 -9.72 6.42 -9.65
N GLY A 158 -10.69 5.51 -9.70
CA GLY A 158 -10.56 4.24 -10.41
C GLY A 158 -10.16 3.04 -9.54
N VAL A 159 -9.82 3.22 -8.27
CA VAL A 159 -9.67 2.10 -7.32
C VAL A 159 -10.87 1.98 -6.40
N GLU A 160 -11.19 0.76 -5.97
CA GLU A 160 -12.16 0.51 -4.91
C GLU A 160 -11.47 0.52 -3.55
N LEU A 161 -12.12 1.08 -2.53
CA LEU A 161 -11.55 1.21 -1.19
C LEU A 161 -12.28 0.32 -0.19
N ALA A 162 -11.53 -0.53 0.50
CA ALA A 162 -12.01 -1.27 1.67
C ALA A 162 -11.37 -0.67 2.93
N GLU A 163 -12.18 -0.03 3.78
CA GLU A 163 -11.69 0.54 5.04
C GLU A 163 -11.20 -0.56 5.98
N ILE A 164 -10.01 -0.34 6.57
CA ILE A 164 -9.38 -1.22 7.54
C ILE A 164 -9.54 -0.62 8.95
N ALA A 165 -9.05 0.60 9.16
CA ALA A 165 -9.15 1.28 10.45
C ALA A 165 -9.13 2.80 10.27
N ARG A 166 -9.88 3.50 11.13
CA ARG A 166 -9.79 4.96 11.25
C ARG A 166 -8.47 5.35 11.88
N VAL A 167 -7.94 6.51 11.49
CA VAL A 167 -6.74 7.06 12.10
C VAL A 167 -7.06 8.36 12.81
N GLN A 168 -6.34 8.58 13.90
CA GLN A 168 -6.39 9.83 14.65
C GLN A 168 -5.04 10.55 14.47
N PRO A 169 -5.02 11.75 13.87
CA PRO A 169 -3.81 12.53 13.75
C PRO A 169 -3.27 12.96 15.11
N HIS A 170 -1.94 12.89 15.24
CA HIS A 170 -1.21 13.34 16.42
C HIS A 170 -0.10 14.31 15.99
N LEU A 171 0.20 15.29 16.83
CA LEU A 171 1.48 15.97 16.76
C LEU A 171 2.53 15.16 17.49
N MET A 172 3.66 15.00 16.85
CA MET A 172 4.86 14.41 17.41
C MET A 172 5.76 15.54 17.91
N LEU A 173 6.11 15.48 19.18
CA LEU A 173 6.95 16.44 19.90
C LEU A 173 8.10 15.73 20.58
N SER A 174 9.15 16.47 20.99
CA SER A 174 10.12 15.92 21.95
C SER A 174 9.40 15.50 23.25
N ALA A 175 9.82 14.41 23.86
CA ALA A 175 9.24 13.99 25.15
C ALA A 175 9.47 15.04 26.29
N THR A 176 10.40 15.96 26.10
CA THR A 176 10.68 17.07 27.05
C THR A 176 9.96 18.37 26.69
N HIS A 177 9.14 18.36 25.63
CA HIS A 177 8.41 19.53 25.18
C HIS A 177 7.34 19.93 26.22
N PRO A 178 7.11 21.24 26.49
CA PRO A 178 6.10 21.68 27.47
C PRO A 178 4.69 21.15 27.21
N LEU A 179 4.34 20.90 25.95
CA LEU A 179 3.02 20.39 25.55
C LEU A 179 2.95 18.85 25.46
N ALA A 180 4.04 18.13 25.73
CA ALA A 180 4.13 16.67 25.56
C ALA A 180 3.16 15.86 26.44
N THR A 181 2.68 16.43 27.52
CA THR A 181 1.76 15.78 28.49
C THR A 181 0.32 16.26 28.39
N GLN A 182 -0.01 17.10 27.40
CA GLN A 182 -1.37 17.57 27.17
C GLN A 182 -2.26 16.43 26.64
N GLU A 183 -3.55 16.45 27.00
CA GLU A 183 -4.54 15.50 26.47
C GLU A 183 -4.76 15.70 24.97
N SER A 184 -4.73 16.94 24.50
CA SER A 184 -4.77 17.31 23.08
C SER A 184 -4.13 18.67 22.87
N ILE A 185 -3.68 18.94 21.64
CA ILE A 185 -3.07 20.21 21.25
C ILE A 185 -3.56 20.67 19.88
N THR A 186 -3.37 21.97 19.62
CA THR A 186 -3.70 22.59 18.32
C THR A 186 -2.44 23.01 17.58
N PHE A 187 -2.52 23.16 16.25
CA PHE A 187 -1.42 23.73 15.48
C PHE A 187 -1.07 25.17 15.90
N ALA A 188 -2.05 25.93 16.40
CA ALA A 188 -1.82 27.28 16.89
C ALA A 188 -0.86 27.33 18.09
N GLN A 189 -0.81 26.29 18.92
CA GLN A 189 0.09 26.23 20.08
C GLN A 189 1.56 26.00 19.68
N VAL A 190 1.82 25.50 18.47
CA VAL A 190 3.17 25.23 17.94
C VAL A 190 3.50 26.09 16.69
N GLN A 191 2.70 27.11 16.39
CA GLN A 191 2.81 27.94 15.19
C GLN A 191 4.17 28.65 15.04
N ASP A 192 4.86 28.87 16.16
CA ASP A 192 6.17 29.55 16.18
C ASP A 192 7.33 28.58 16.01
N GLU A 193 7.07 27.28 16.06
CA GLU A 193 8.07 26.24 15.93
C GLU A 193 8.25 25.76 14.48
N TRP A 194 9.33 25.05 14.21
CA TRP A 194 9.58 24.47 12.90
C TRP A 194 8.73 23.22 12.67
N ALA A 195 8.01 23.17 11.55
CA ALA A 195 7.33 21.98 11.09
C ALA A 195 8.32 21.12 10.28
N ILE A 196 8.60 19.91 10.76
CA ILE A 196 9.48 18.93 10.13
C ILE A 196 8.60 17.85 9.53
N LEU A 197 8.24 17.98 8.25
CA LEU A 197 7.22 17.17 7.61
C LEU A 197 7.81 16.08 6.71
N HIS A 198 7.00 15.02 6.51
CA HIS A 198 7.33 13.92 5.62
C HIS A 198 7.25 14.38 4.15
N ASP A 199 8.39 14.44 3.47
CA ASP A 199 8.55 14.96 2.11
C ASP A 199 8.27 13.89 1.05
N VAL A 200 7.05 13.39 1.03
CA VAL A 200 6.55 12.45 0.02
C VAL A 200 5.25 12.98 -0.58
N PRO A 201 5.21 13.31 -1.88
CA PRO A 201 3.98 13.73 -2.53
C PRO A 201 2.89 12.63 -2.48
N PRO A 202 1.62 12.97 -2.28
CA PRO A 202 1.07 14.30 -1.98
C PRO A 202 0.99 14.61 -0.47
N THR A 203 1.77 13.93 0.38
CA THR A 203 1.63 14.01 1.86
C THR A 203 1.98 15.40 2.38
N ILE A 204 3.12 15.96 1.95
CA ILE A 204 3.57 17.25 2.47
C ILE A 204 2.61 18.38 2.10
N GLU A 205 2.09 18.40 0.86
CA GLU A 205 1.13 19.40 0.39
C GLU A 205 -0.19 19.29 1.15
N ARG A 206 -0.65 18.07 1.41
CA ARG A 206 -1.90 17.84 2.14
C ARG A 206 -1.79 18.24 3.61
N VAL A 207 -0.71 17.86 4.30
CA VAL A 207 -0.47 18.25 5.70
C VAL A 207 -0.34 19.77 5.79
N THR A 208 0.43 20.39 4.91
CA THR A 208 0.55 21.86 4.85
C THR A 208 -0.80 22.52 4.59
N GLY A 209 -1.61 21.97 3.69
CA GLY A 209 -2.98 22.44 3.43
C GLY A 209 -3.90 22.33 4.64
N MET A 210 -3.82 21.22 5.40
CA MET A 210 -4.58 21.05 6.65
C MET A 210 -4.19 22.08 7.71
N ILE A 211 -2.90 22.34 7.89
CA ILE A 211 -2.40 23.35 8.82
C ILE A 211 -2.90 24.75 8.44
N ARG A 212 -2.85 25.10 7.14
CA ARG A 212 -3.35 26.37 6.64
C ARG A 212 -4.86 26.51 6.78
N ALA A 213 -5.62 25.43 6.63
CA ALA A 213 -7.09 25.45 6.76
C ALA A 213 -7.55 25.80 8.19
N VAL A 214 -6.72 25.57 9.20
CA VAL A 214 -6.99 25.99 10.59
C VAL A 214 -6.35 27.34 10.95
N GLY A 215 -5.89 28.11 9.96
CA GLY A 215 -5.40 29.48 10.12
C GLY A 215 -3.92 29.61 10.52
N VAL A 216 -3.15 28.53 10.44
CA VAL A 216 -1.72 28.53 10.81
C VAL A 216 -0.87 28.40 9.54
N GLU A 217 0.16 29.24 9.38
CA GLU A 217 1.16 29.09 8.31
C GLU A 217 2.37 28.30 8.85
N PRO A 218 2.59 27.05 8.38
CA PRO A 218 3.66 26.22 8.93
C PRO A 218 5.03 26.72 8.50
N LYS A 219 5.96 26.84 9.47
CA LYS A 219 7.37 27.18 9.22
C LYS A 219 8.13 25.91 8.85
N LEU A 220 8.18 25.56 7.55
CA LEU A 220 8.81 24.32 7.10
C LEU A 220 10.32 24.36 7.22
N ARG A 221 10.90 23.29 7.78
CA ARG A 221 12.36 23.12 7.85
C ARG A 221 12.73 21.63 7.88
N TRP A 222 13.86 21.30 7.29
CA TRP A 222 14.42 19.93 7.22
C TRP A 222 13.42 18.83 6.80
N PRO A 223 12.71 19.00 5.67
CA PRO A 223 11.83 17.94 5.21
C PRO A 223 12.65 16.67 4.93
N SER A 224 12.04 15.50 5.18
CA SER A 224 12.70 14.22 4.96
C SER A 224 11.72 13.19 4.42
N THR A 225 12.18 12.32 3.55
CA THR A 225 11.43 11.16 3.07
C THR A 225 11.48 9.97 4.05
N ASP A 226 12.35 10.05 5.07
CA ASP A 226 12.51 9.02 6.09
C ASP A 226 11.88 9.47 7.42
N MET A 227 10.89 8.69 7.88
CA MET A 227 10.15 9.02 9.10
C MET A 227 11.00 8.88 10.37
N GLU A 228 11.99 7.99 10.39
CA GLU A 228 12.87 7.85 11.56
C GLU A 228 13.83 9.03 11.69
N THR A 229 14.30 9.56 10.58
CA THR A 229 15.05 10.85 10.56
C THR A 229 14.18 11.98 11.13
N ILE A 230 12.92 12.08 10.74
CA ILE A 230 12.00 13.09 11.29
C ILE A 230 11.82 12.88 12.80
N ARG A 231 11.58 11.64 13.25
CA ARG A 231 11.46 11.31 14.67
C ARG A 231 12.68 11.74 15.47
N SER A 232 13.87 11.46 14.96
CA SER A 232 15.14 11.83 15.60
C SER A 232 15.36 13.33 15.67
N LEU A 233 14.95 14.10 14.65
CA LEU A 233 14.99 15.57 14.67
C LEU A 233 14.02 16.14 15.71
N VAL A 234 12.79 15.65 15.74
CA VAL A 234 11.75 16.06 16.70
C VAL A 234 12.15 15.70 18.13
N ALA A 235 12.70 14.50 18.36
CA ALA A 235 13.14 14.07 19.68
C ALA A 235 14.21 15.00 20.30
N ARG A 236 15.00 15.68 19.45
CA ARG A 236 15.98 16.70 19.85
C ARG A 236 15.39 18.08 20.13
N GLY A 237 14.05 18.24 20.02
CA GLY A 237 13.39 19.53 20.23
C GLY A 237 13.64 20.54 19.10
N LEU A 238 13.92 20.06 17.88
CA LEU A 238 14.18 20.94 16.74
C LEU A 238 12.90 21.44 16.05
N GLY A 239 11.74 20.95 16.49
CA GLY A 239 10.43 21.30 15.99
C GLY A 239 9.42 20.17 16.21
N TYR A 240 8.31 20.22 15.49
CA TYR A 240 7.24 19.24 15.56
C TYR A 240 7.00 18.55 14.20
N SER A 241 6.30 17.41 14.24
CA SER A 241 5.77 16.77 13.04
C SER A 241 4.34 16.27 13.26
N MET A 242 3.65 15.93 12.19
CA MET A 242 2.32 15.32 12.25
C MET A 242 2.38 13.87 11.77
N VAL A 243 1.73 12.96 12.51
CA VAL A 243 1.59 11.55 12.15
C VAL A 243 0.13 11.13 12.18
N ASN A 244 -0.29 10.32 11.22
CA ASN A 244 -1.66 9.78 11.18
C ASN A 244 -1.86 8.58 12.11
N THR A 245 -0.78 7.90 12.44
CA THR A 245 -0.80 6.70 13.29
C THR A 245 0.32 6.79 14.31
N ARG A 246 0.00 6.66 15.59
CA ARG A 246 1.00 6.57 16.65
C ARG A 246 1.75 5.25 16.54
N PRO A 247 3.10 5.24 16.42
CA PRO A 247 3.91 4.04 16.57
C PRO A 247 3.76 3.44 17.97
N VAL A 248 3.94 2.13 18.09
CA VAL A 248 3.91 1.43 19.39
C VAL A 248 5.07 1.88 20.28
N ASN A 249 6.23 2.15 19.67
CA ASN A 249 7.44 2.58 20.37
C ASN A 249 7.64 4.10 20.26
N ASP A 250 7.81 4.77 21.38
CA ASP A 250 8.11 6.20 21.48
C ASP A 250 9.61 6.51 21.41
N THR A 251 10.48 5.50 21.44
CA THR A 251 11.94 5.65 21.39
C THR A 251 12.42 5.64 19.94
N THR A 252 13.26 6.60 19.59
CA THR A 252 13.92 6.72 18.28
C THR A 252 15.11 5.76 18.17
N GLY A 253 15.59 5.50 16.94
CA GLY A 253 16.74 4.63 16.71
C GLY A 253 18.03 5.08 17.38
N ASP A 254 18.15 6.36 17.72
CA ASP A 254 19.27 6.92 18.48
C ASP A 254 18.99 7.07 20.00
N GLY A 255 17.92 6.42 20.50
CA GLY A 255 17.62 6.26 21.92
C GLY A 255 16.92 7.44 22.59
N LEU A 256 16.55 8.47 21.85
CA LEU A 256 15.78 9.60 22.38
C LEU A 256 14.27 9.29 22.34
N LYS A 257 13.47 10.06 23.09
CA LYS A 257 12.02 9.86 23.17
C LYS A 257 11.23 10.97 22.50
N VAL A 258 10.14 10.58 21.85
CA VAL A 258 9.11 11.48 21.35
C VAL A 258 7.79 11.28 22.10
N ALA A 259 6.96 12.30 22.13
CA ALA A 259 5.59 12.24 22.60
C ALA A 259 4.65 12.40 21.41
N TYR A 260 3.52 11.71 21.44
CA TYR A 260 2.46 11.81 20.45
C TYR A 260 1.21 12.34 21.13
N VAL A 261 0.85 13.57 20.81
CA VAL A 261 -0.28 14.26 21.43
C VAL A 261 -1.40 14.40 20.40
N PRO A 262 -2.64 13.94 20.68
CA PRO A 262 -3.77 14.05 19.77
C PRO A 262 -4.00 15.48 19.32
N LEU A 263 -4.35 15.69 18.05
CA LEU A 263 -4.79 16.98 17.54
C LEU A 263 -6.24 17.23 17.97
N ALA A 264 -6.49 18.45 18.44
CA ALA A 264 -7.83 18.91 18.86
C ALA A 264 -8.66 19.44 17.69
N GLU A 265 -8.03 19.81 16.57
CA GLU A 265 -8.73 20.30 15.39
C GLU A 265 -9.51 19.18 14.69
N GLU A 266 -10.70 19.52 14.20
CA GLU A 266 -11.47 18.69 13.28
C GLU A 266 -10.77 18.68 11.91
N LEU A 267 -10.01 17.63 11.62
CA LEU A 267 -9.35 17.42 10.35
C LEU A 267 -10.21 16.53 9.44
N PRO A 268 -9.98 16.57 8.11
CA PRO A 268 -10.65 15.67 7.19
C PRO A 268 -10.48 14.20 7.61
N HIS A 269 -11.59 13.45 7.55
CA HIS A 269 -11.61 12.04 7.89
C HIS A 269 -10.56 11.28 7.09
N ASN A 270 -9.75 10.50 7.78
CA ASN A 270 -8.71 9.66 7.17
C ASN A 270 -8.77 8.25 7.76
N SER A 271 -8.47 7.26 6.94
CA SER A 271 -8.46 5.85 7.34
C SER A 271 -7.29 5.12 6.67
N VAL A 272 -6.82 4.05 7.27
CA VAL A 272 -6.06 3.02 6.57
C VAL A 272 -7.04 2.24 5.72
N VAL A 273 -6.76 2.11 4.43
CA VAL A 273 -7.61 1.39 3.48
C VAL A 273 -6.79 0.40 2.65
N ALA A 274 -7.45 -0.65 2.19
CA ALA A 274 -6.97 -1.45 1.08
C ALA A 274 -7.57 -0.88 -0.21
N ALA A 275 -6.73 -0.37 -1.12
CA ALA A 275 -7.12 -0.05 -2.48
C ALA A 275 -7.08 -1.31 -3.34
N LEU A 276 -8.13 -1.54 -4.09
CA LEU A 276 -8.44 -2.77 -4.82
C LEU A 276 -8.76 -2.46 -6.29
N PRO A 277 -8.60 -3.42 -7.21
CA PRO A 277 -9.03 -3.26 -8.59
C PRO A 277 -10.54 -3.05 -8.69
N PRO A 278 -11.02 -2.14 -9.55
CA PRO A 278 -12.44 -1.85 -9.69
C PRO A 278 -13.20 -2.98 -10.38
N GLY A 279 -14.45 -3.21 -9.97
CA GLY A 279 -15.41 -4.09 -10.66
C GLY A 279 -14.98 -5.56 -10.75
N THR A 280 -14.02 -6.00 -9.94
CA THR A 280 -13.52 -7.37 -9.96
C THR A 280 -13.93 -8.15 -8.71
N ARG A 281 -14.17 -9.45 -8.86
CA ARG A 281 -14.38 -10.31 -7.69
C ARG A 281 -13.06 -10.45 -6.93
N ILE A 282 -13.05 -10.01 -5.68
CA ILE A 282 -11.88 -10.07 -4.83
C ILE A 282 -11.59 -11.53 -4.46
N PRO A 283 -10.37 -12.04 -4.67
CA PRO A 283 -9.96 -13.39 -4.28
C PRO A 283 -10.12 -13.62 -2.77
N ARG A 284 -10.41 -14.88 -2.37
CA ARG A 284 -10.61 -15.26 -0.96
C ARG A 284 -9.42 -14.84 -0.09
N ARG A 285 -8.19 -15.04 -0.58
CA ARG A 285 -6.95 -14.66 0.14
C ARG A 285 -6.83 -13.14 0.36
N VAL A 286 -7.28 -12.31 -0.57
CA VAL A 286 -7.27 -10.84 -0.41
C VAL A 286 -8.34 -10.41 0.60
N ASN A 287 -9.54 -10.99 0.54
CA ASN A 287 -10.58 -10.74 1.55
C ASN A 287 -10.12 -11.13 2.96
N GLU A 288 -9.40 -12.24 3.06
CA GLU A 288 -8.85 -12.72 4.33
C GLU A 288 -7.77 -11.77 4.88
N ALA A 289 -6.90 -11.23 4.01
CA ALA A 289 -5.93 -10.21 4.39
C ALA A 289 -6.63 -8.96 4.98
N ILE A 290 -7.66 -8.48 4.31
CA ILE A 290 -8.46 -7.33 4.79
C ILE A 290 -9.13 -7.64 6.13
N ARG A 291 -9.70 -8.84 6.28
CA ARG A 291 -10.32 -9.30 7.53
C ARG A 291 -9.33 -9.33 8.68
N PHE A 292 -8.16 -9.95 8.47
CA PHE A 292 -7.09 -10.02 9.45
C PHE A 292 -6.63 -8.62 9.88
N LEU A 293 -6.36 -7.74 8.92
CA LEU A 293 -5.93 -6.38 9.20
C LEU A 293 -6.97 -5.58 10.00
N ARG A 294 -8.26 -5.73 9.72
CA ARG A 294 -9.35 -5.12 10.51
C ARG A 294 -9.37 -5.56 11.97
N GLN A 295 -9.01 -6.81 12.22
CA GLN A 295 -9.00 -7.38 13.57
C GLN A 295 -7.75 -6.99 14.37
N THR A 296 -6.63 -6.80 13.70
CA THR A 296 -5.32 -6.57 14.34
C THR A 296 -4.93 -5.08 14.44
N VAL A 297 -5.43 -4.25 13.52
CA VAL A 297 -5.22 -2.81 13.61
C VAL A 297 -6.29 -2.24 14.53
N ALA A 298 -5.91 -1.99 15.80
CA ALA A 298 -6.83 -1.37 16.75
C ALA A 298 -7.40 -0.06 16.16
N PRO A 299 -8.72 0.15 16.19
CA PRO A 299 -9.31 1.43 15.83
C PRO A 299 -8.73 2.53 16.71
N ALA A 300 -8.53 3.74 16.15
CA ALA A 300 -8.27 4.91 16.97
C ALA A 300 -9.44 5.07 17.95
N PRO A 301 -9.21 5.38 19.24
CA PRO A 301 -10.28 5.62 20.18
C PRO A 301 -11.20 6.71 19.63
N SER A 302 -12.50 6.46 19.67
CA SER A 302 -13.50 7.45 19.24
C SER A 302 -13.39 8.67 20.15
N PRO A 303 -13.37 9.90 19.64
CA PRO A 303 -13.43 11.09 20.48
C PRO A 303 -14.75 11.05 21.26
N GLY A 304 -14.69 10.82 22.60
CA GLY A 304 -15.83 10.86 23.51
C GLY A 304 -16.44 9.52 23.95
N GLY A 305 -15.80 8.37 23.70
CA GLY A 305 -16.21 7.10 24.33
C GLY A 305 -15.52 6.90 25.69
N PRO A 306 -16.23 6.36 26.73
CA PRO A 306 -15.60 6.06 28.01
C PRO A 306 -14.53 4.96 27.80
N GLU A 307 -13.39 5.12 28.46
CA GLU A 307 -12.39 4.06 28.60
C GLU A 307 -13.05 2.82 29.21
N GLU A 308 -13.30 1.79 28.41
CA GLU A 308 -13.60 0.47 28.93
C GLU A 308 -12.31 -0.13 29.48
N ASP A 309 -12.32 -0.22 30.78
CA ASP A 309 -11.35 -0.83 31.70
C ASP A 309 -10.87 -2.21 31.19
N ALA A 310 -9.73 -2.25 30.52
CA ALA A 310 -9.03 -3.50 30.19
C ALA A 310 -8.01 -3.84 31.28
N ALA A 311 -8.50 -3.90 32.52
CA ALA A 311 -7.80 -4.54 33.63
C ALA A 311 -8.63 -5.75 34.08
N HIS A 312 -8.00 -6.93 33.98
CA HIS A 312 -8.43 -8.25 34.41
C HIS A 312 -9.05 -9.16 33.32
N ARG A 313 -8.16 -9.89 32.61
CA ARG A 313 -8.11 -11.36 32.77
C ARG A 313 -6.83 -11.94 32.11
#